data_2488ca511f436c896f6dbadc1831a310
#
_entry.id   2488ca511f436c896f6dbadc1831a310
#
_cell.length_a   1.000
_cell.length_b   1.000
_cell.length_c   1.000
_cell.angle_alpha   90.00
_cell.angle_beta   90.00
_cell.angle_gamma   90.00
#
_symmetry.space_group_name_H-M   'P 1'
#
loop_
_entity.id
_entity.type
_entity.pdbx_description
1 polymer ?
#
loop_
_entity_poly.entity_id
_entity_poly.type
_entity_poly.pdbx_seq_one_letter_code
_entity_poly.pdbx_strand_id
1 'polypeptide(L)'
;MAPGNDGMRLDGLDLVNISISEHSRLIDFAKVNDIAWTFIGPDDALAAGIVDDFNAADIKAFGPTKAAAELEWSKDFAKEIMVKYDVPTAAYGTFSDFEEAKAYIEEQGATIVVKTDGLALGKGVVSLRRQLSKQ
;
A
#
# COMPACT_ATOMS: atom_id res chain seq x y z
N MET A 1 2.95 8.21 19.57
CA MET A 1 2.45 8.05 18.18
C MET A 1 3.00 9.16 17.30
N ALA A 2 3.51 8.84 16.10
CA ALA A 2 4.05 9.84 15.18
C ALA A 2 3.37 9.73 13.80
N PRO A 3 2.85 10.84 13.24
CA PRO A 3 2.62 12.11 13.92
C PRO A 3 1.44 12.04 14.91
N GLY A 4 0.54 11.05 14.74
CA GLY A 4 -0.71 10.93 15.47
C GLY A 4 -1.79 11.89 14.98
N ASN A 5 -2.93 11.89 15.68
CA ASN A 5 -4.06 12.78 15.40
C ASN A 5 -4.80 13.17 16.71
N ASP A 6 -5.76 14.08 16.61
CA ASP A 6 -6.48 14.57 17.78
C ASP A 6 -7.28 13.47 18.51
N GLY A 7 -7.82 12.49 17.79
CA GLY A 7 -8.50 11.34 18.40
C GLY A 7 -7.55 10.53 19.28
N MET A 8 -6.36 10.23 18.79
CA MET A 8 -5.33 9.52 19.57
C MET A 8 -4.91 10.31 20.83
N ARG A 9 -4.83 11.64 20.73
CA ARG A 9 -4.57 12.49 21.89
C ARG A 9 -5.69 12.45 22.92
N LEU A 10 -6.94 12.45 22.49
CA LEU A 10 -8.11 12.32 23.37
C LEU A 10 -8.15 10.98 24.09
N ASP A 11 -7.63 9.93 23.45
CA ASP A 11 -7.45 8.59 24.04
C ASP A 11 -6.23 8.48 24.96
N GLY A 12 -5.55 9.59 25.25
CA GLY A 12 -4.43 9.65 26.18
C GLY A 12 -3.08 9.21 25.61
N LEU A 13 -2.94 9.15 24.29
CA LEU A 13 -1.67 8.81 23.65
C LEU A 13 -0.77 10.04 23.48
N ASP A 14 0.51 9.88 23.77
CA ASP A 14 1.52 10.90 23.51
C ASP A 14 1.77 11.03 22.01
N LEU A 15 1.65 12.26 21.49
CA LEU A 15 1.89 12.59 20.09
C LEU A 15 3.29 13.17 19.91
N VAL A 16 3.95 12.75 18.82
CA VAL A 16 5.28 13.22 18.43
C VAL A 16 5.16 13.89 17.08
N ASN A 17 5.43 15.20 17.01
CA ASN A 17 5.31 15.98 15.77
C ASN A 17 6.51 15.72 14.84
N ILE A 18 6.56 14.50 14.31
CA ILE A 18 7.52 14.06 13.29
C ILE A 18 6.71 13.37 12.20
N SER A 19 6.92 13.78 10.95
CA SER A 19 6.27 13.14 9.80
C SER A 19 6.73 11.68 9.63
N ILE A 20 5.83 10.82 9.14
CA ILE A 20 6.17 9.43 8.80
C ILE A 20 7.20 9.32 7.67
N SER A 21 7.39 10.38 6.88
CA SER A 21 8.43 10.46 5.84
C SER A 21 9.81 10.86 6.36
N GLU A 22 9.91 11.29 7.62
CA GLU A 22 11.15 11.75 8.23
C GLU A 22 11.84 10.61 9.00
N HIS A 23 12.19 9.52 8.30
CA HIS A 23 12.69 8.28 8.91
C HIS A 23 13.87 8.53 9.86
N SER A 24 14.87 9.34 9.45
CA SER A 24 16.03 9.65 10.30
C SER A 24 15.63 10.29 11.62
N ARG A 25 14.69 11.24 11.61
CA ARG A 25 14.20 11.89 12.83
C ARG A 25 13.42 10.95 13.73
N LEU A 26 12.65 10.04 13.15
CA LEU A 26 11.94 9.00 13.89
C LEU A 26 12.92 8.01 14.55
N ILE A 27 13.98 7.65 13.83
CA ILE A 27 15.07 6.80 14.34
C ILE A 27 15.80 7.48 15.50
N ASP A 28 16.17 8.75 15.34
CA ASP A 28 16.82 9.53 16.41
C ASP A 28 15.92 9.64 17.64
N PHE A 29 14.63 9.92 17.43
CA PHE A 29 13.65 9.96 18.52
C PHE A 29 13.56 8.62 19.24
N ALA A 30 13.51 7.50 18.50
CA ALA A 30 13.42 6.17 19.09
C ALA A 30 14.67 5.84 19.94
N LYS A 31 15.87 6.22 19.48
CA LYS A 31 17.13 6.03 20.22
C LYS A 31 17.19 6.87 21.48
N VAL A 32 16.83 8.17 21.39
CA VAL A 32 16.90 9.09 22.53
C VAL A 32 15.90 8.72 23.64
N ASN A 33 14.77 8.11 23.27
CA ASN A 33 13.71 7.75 24.21
C ASN A 33 13.69 6.25 24.57
N ASP A 34 14.74 5.50 24.24
CA ASP A 34 14.86 4.06 24.53
C ASP A 34 13.63 3.25 24.08
N ILE A 35 13.10 3.54 22.90
CA ILE A 35 11.93 2.84 22.37
C ILE A 35 12.31 1.39 22.07
N ALA A 36 11.68 0.46 22.76
CA ALA A 36 12.00 -0.96 22.68
C ALA A 36 11.61 -1.59 21.33
N TRP A 37 10.53 -1.11 20.72
CA TRP A 37 10.07 -1.52 19.38
C TRP A 37 9.06 -0.52 18.81
N THR A 38 8.88 -0.53 17.50
CA THR A 38 7.97 0.37 16.78
C THR A 38 7.01 -0.44 15.93
N PHE A 39 5.74 -0.08 15.94
CA PHE A 39 4.71 -0.63 15.03
C PHE A 39 4.47 0.36 13.90
N ILE A 40 4.58 -0.13 12.65
CA ILE A 40 4.34 0.67 11.45
C ILE A 40 2.98 0.30 10.88
N GLY A 41 2.04 1.24 10.91
CA GLY A 41 0.67 1.04 10.43
C GLY A 41 0.39 1.56 9.01
N PRO A 42 0.91 2.75 8.62
CA PRO A 42 0.57 3.34 7.32
C PRO A 42 1.28 2.64 6.14
N ASP A 43 0.50 2.35 5.08
CA ASP A 43 0.99 1.64 3.88
C ASP A 43 2.06 2.44 3.13
N ASP A 44 1.91 3.77 3.06
CA ASP A 44 2.88 4.66 2.43
C ASP A 44 4.24 4.67 3.13
N ALA A 45 4.26 4.59 4.47
CA ALA A 45 5.49 4.46 5.23
C ALA A 45 6.17 3.11 4.98
N LEU A 46 5.40 2.02 4.89
CA LEU A 46 5.90 0.69 4.55
C LEU A 46 6.47 0.65 3.13
N ALA A 47 5.74 1.20 2.16
CA ALA A 47 6.20 1.32 0.78
C ALA A 47 7.46 2.21 0.63
N ALA A 48 7.62 3.21 1.51
CA ALA A 48 8.82 4.04 1.57
C ALA A 48 10.04 3.29 2.16
N GLY A 49 9.83 2.18 2.90
CA GLY A 49 10.91 1.34 3.45
C GLY A 49 11.33 1.71 4.88
N ILE A 50 10.45 2.31 5.67
CA ILE A 50 10.74 2.71 7.05
C ILE A 50 11.21 1.54 7.91
N VAL A 51 10.66 0.32 7.69
CA VAL A 51 11.07 -0.88 8.45
C VAL A 51 12.52 -1.27 8.15
N ASP A 52 12.94 -1.14 6.89
CA ASP A 52 14.33 -1.41 6.49
C ASP A 52 15.28 -0.41 7.15
N ASP A 53 14.91 0.88 7.17
CA ASP A 53 15.71 1.94 7.78
C ASP A 53 15.83 1.77 9.31
N PHE A 54 14.74 1.38 10.00
CA PHE A 54 14.75 1.09 11.43
C PHE A 54 15.62 -0.12 11.75
N ASN A 55 15.50 -1.20 10.97
CA ASN A 55 16.32 -2.40 11.14
C ASN A 55 17.81 -2.09 10.89
N ALA A 56 18.14 -1.29 9.88
CA ALA A 56 19.51 -0.84 9.63
C ALA A 56 20.09 0.01 10.78
N ALA A 57 19.23 0.64 11.57
CA ALA A 57 19.60 1.43 12.74
C ALA A 57 19.56 0.64 14.07
N ASP A 58 19.40 -0.70 14.01
CA ASP A 58 19.24 -1.61 15.15
C ASP A 58 18.02 -1.31 16.03
N ILE A 59 16.96 -0.74 15.47
CA ILE A 59 15.68 -0.51 16.14
C ILE A 59 14.68 -1.54 15.65
N LYS A 60 14.06 -2.26 16.60
CA LYS A 60 13.03 -3.24 16.27
C LYS A 60 11.79 -2.56 15.71
N ALA A 61 11.42 -2.90 14.49
CA ALA A 61 10.19 -2.45 13.83
C ALA A 61 9.32 -3.63 13.44
N PHE A 62 8.01 -3.54 13.74
CA PHE A 62 7.02 -4.49 13.29
C PHE A 62 6.34 -3.94 12.03
N GLY A 63 6.45 -4.66 10.95
CA GLY A 63 5.91 -4.37 9.64
C GLY A 63 6.69 -5.13 8.56
N PRO A 64 6.16 -5.22 7.33
CA PRO A 64 6.89 -5.79 6.21
C PRO A 64 8.05 -4.88 5.79
N THR A 65 9.11 -5.47 5.27
CA THR A 65 10.15 -4.73 4.53
C THR A 65 9.54 -4.07 3.29
N LYS A 66 10.24 -3.10 2.71
CA LYS A 66 9.81 -2.46 1.46
C LYS A 66 9.49 -3.47 0.35
N ALA A 67 10.35 -4.46 0.18
CA ALA A 67 10.17 -5.52 -0.82
C ALA A 67 8.94 -6.40 -0.53
N ALA A 68 8.64 -6.69 0.74
CA ALA A 68 7.45 -7.45 1.10
C ALA A 68 6.17 -6.60 1.01
N ALA A 69 6.25 -5.30 1.34
CA ALA A 69 5.14 -4.36 1.23
C ALA A 69 4.65 -4.17 -0.22
N GLU A 70 5.49 -4.49 -1.20
CA GLU A 70 5.13 -4.42 -2.62
C GLU A 70 3.92 -5.29 -2.97
N LEU A 71 3.71 -6.40 -2.28
CA LEU A 71 2.52 -7.23 -2.43
C LEU A 71 1.20 -6.47 -2.16
N GLU A 72 1.24 -5.43 -1.35
CA GLU A 72 0.05 -4.63 -1.02
C GLU A 72 -0.09 -3.41 -1.94
N TRP A 73 1.01 -2.68 -2.18
CA TRP A 73 0.90 -1.43 -2.93
C TRP A 73 0.99 -1.59 -4.44
N SER A 74 1.60 -2.66 -4.99
CA SER A 74 1.59 -2.98 -6.42
C SER A 74 0.66 -4.16 -6.72
N LYS A 75 -0.42 -3.86 -7.42
CA LYS A 75 -1.40 -4.87 -7.84
C LYS A 75 -0.83 -5.78 -8.94
N ASP A 76 0.01 -5.21 -9.79
CA ASP A 76 0.71 -5.93 -10.85
C ASP A 76 1.67 -6.96 -10.24
N PHE A 77 2.57 -6.53 -9.37
CA PHE A 77 3.49 -7.42 -8.66
C PHE A 77 2.75 -8.52 -7.88
N ALA A 78 1.67 -8.16 -7.15
CA ALA A 78 0.87 -9.14 -6.44
C ALA A 78 0.28 -10.20 -7.38
N LYS A 79 -0.19 -9.80 -8.56
CA LYS A 79 -0.72 -10.72 -9.58
C LYS A 79 0.39 -11.61 -10.17
N GLU A 80 1.56 -11.07 -10.46
CA GLU A 80 2.72 -11.86 -10.90
C GLU A 80 3.09 -12.94 -9.87
N ILE A 81 3.14 -12.58 -8.59
CA ILE A 81 3.42 -13.53 -7.51
C ILE A 81 2.33 -14.61 -7.42
N MET A 82 1.05 -14.23 -7.53
CA MET A 82 -0.06 -15.19 -7.53
C MET A 82 0.06 -16.20 -8.68
N VAL A 83 0.37 -15.73 -9.89
CA VAL A 83 0.59 -16.61 -11.05
C VAL A 83 1.79 -17.51 -10.85
N LYS A 84 2.91 -16.94 -10.40
CA LYS A 84 4.17 -17.68 -10.18
C LYS A 84 4.04 -18.83 -9.19
N TYR A 85 3.22 -18.66 -8.16
CA TYR A 85 3.04 -19.64 -7.08
C TYR A 85 1.70 -20.37 -7.12
N ASP A 86 1.00 -20.29 -8.25
CA ASP A 86 -0.29 -20.99 -8.48
C ASP A 86 -1.36 -20.65 -7.42
N VAL A 87 -1.39 -19.37 -6.98
CA VAL A 87 -2.40 -18.86 -6.04
C VAL A 87 -3.66 -18.50 -6.83
N PRO A 88 -4.83 -19.06 -6.49
CA PRO A 88 -6.07 -18.76 -7.21
C PRO A 88 -6.39 -17.27 -7.23
N THR A 89 -6.60 -16.73 -8.41
CA THR A 89 -6.95 -15.32 -8.61
C THR A 89 -7.81 -15.14 -9.85
N ALA A 90 -8.57 -14.04 -9.93
CA ALA A 90 -9.31 -13.69 -11.13
C ALA A 90 -8.37 -13.38 -12.30
N ALA A 91 -8.85 -13.63 -13.52
CA ALA A 91 -8.15 -13.20 -14.73
C ALA A 91 -7.87 -11.70 -14.69
N TYR A 92 -6.74 -11.29 -15.24
CA TYR A 92 -6.30 -9.90 -15.25
C TYR A 92 -5.45 -9.58 -16.46
N GLY A 93 -5.26 -8.31 -16.74
CA GLY A 93 -4.29 -7.79 -17.69
C GLY A 93 -3.72 -6.48 -17.14
N THR A 94 -2.44 -6.23 -17.34
CA THR A 94 -1.73 -5.02 -16.95
C THR A 94 -1.27 -4.27 -18.18
N PHE A 95 -1.55 -2.98 -18.25
CA PHE A 95 -1.30 -2.15 -19.43
C PHE A 95 -0.74 -0.80 -19.03
N SER A 96 0.24 -0.32 -19.80
CA SER A 96 0.78 1.04 -19.70
C SER A 96 0.28 1.94 -20.85
N ASP A 97 -0.30 1.35 -21.89
CA ASP A 97 -0.86 2.03 -23.04
C ASP A 97 -2.40 2.04 -23.00
N PHE A 98 -3.00 3.19 -23.33
CA PHE A 98 -4.45 3.36 -23.31
C PHE A 98 -5.17 2.51 -24.34
N GLU A 99 -4.65 2.42 -25.57
CA GLU A 99 -5.32 1.71 -26.65
C GLU A 99 -5.25 0.19 -26.43
N GLU A 100 -4.15 -0.32 -25.88
CA GLU A 100 -4.03 -1.73 -25.48
C GLU A 100 -5.02 -2.08 -24.36
N ALA A 101 -5.09 -1.23 -23.32
CA ALA A 101 -6.05 -1.41 -22.22
C ALA A 101 -7.49 -1.40 -22.70
N LYS A 102 -7.82 -0.48 -23.61
CA LYS A 102 -9.16 -0.35 -24.22
C LYS A 102 -9.50 -1.60 -25.06
N ALA A 103 -8.60 -2.07 -25.91
CA ALA A 103 -8.80 -3.26 -26.71
C ALA A 103 -9.06 -4.49 -25.85
N TYR A 104 -8.31 -4.66 -24.77
CA TYR A 104 -8.53 -5.75 -23.81
C TYR A 104 -9.90 -5.65 -23.13
N ILE A 105 -10.34 -4.44 -22.73
CA ILE A 105 -11.67 -4.24 -22.14
C ILE A 105 -12.79 -4.60 -23.13
N GLU A 106 -12.63 -4.21 -24.39
CA GLU A 106 -13.60 -4.50 -25.46
C GLU A 106 -13.68 -6.01 -25.76
N GLU A 107 -12.55 -6.70 -25.74
CA GLU A 107 -12.48 -8.15 -25.93
C GLU A 107 -13.11 -8.92 -24.75
N GLN A 108 -12.79 -8.57 -23.52
CA GLN A 108 -13.33 -9.23 -22.33
C GLN A 108 -14.80 -8.92 -22.08
N GLY A 109 -15.29 -7.78 -22.55
CA GLY A 109 -16.64 -7.31 -22.35
C GLY A 109 -16.93 -6.87 -20.89
N ALA A 110 -18.18 -6.45 -20.64
CA ALA A 110 -18.60 -6.13 -19.27
C ALA A 110 -18.97 -7.44 -18.54
N THR A 111 -18.62 -7.70 -17.32
CA THR A 111 -18.32 -6.85 -16.18
C THR A 111 -16.81 -6.86 -15.92
N ILE A 112 -16.16 -5.74 -15.97
CA ILE A 112 -14.73 -5.63 -15.72
C ILE A 112 -14.45 -4.52 -14.71
N VAL A 113 -13.40 -4.66 -13.92
CA VAL A 113 -12.92 -3.67 -12.95
C VAL A 113 -11.55 -3.17 -13.39
N VAL A 114 -11.48 -1.88 -13.67
CA VAL A 114 -10.21 -1.19 -14.00
C VAL A 114 -9.68 -0.55 -12.73
N LYS A 115 -8.40 -0.77 -12.45
CA LYS A 115 -7.72 -0.21 -11.27
C LYS A 115 -6.40 0.43 -11.70
N THR A 116 -6.04 1.54 -11.08
CA THR A 116 -4.67 2.05 -11.17
C THR A 116 -3.75 1.18 -10.33
N ASP A 117 -2.53 0.93 -10.79
CA ASP A 117 -1.49 0.34 -9.96
C ASP A 117 -0.92 1.36 -8.97
N GLY A 118 -0.42 0.89 -7.82
CA GLY A 118 0.08 1.74 -6.76
C GLY A 118 -0.97 2.13 -5.70
N LEU A 119 -0.51 2.96 -4.75
CA LEU A 119 -1.31 3.47 -3.63
C LEU A 119 -2.25 4.59 -4.10
N ALA A 120 -3.52 4.31 -4.23
CA ALA A 120 -4.54 5.26 -4.71
C ALA A 120 -5.64 5.56 -3.67
N LEU A 121 -5.46 5.14 -2.42
CA LEU A 121 -6.41 5.36 -1.30
C LEU A 121 -7.88 5.02 -1.68
N GLY A 122 -8.06 3.94 -2.45
CA GLY A 122 -9.38 3.51 -2.93
C GLY A 122 -9.98 4.36 -4.05
N LYS A 123 -9.30 5.40 -4.54
CA LYS A 123 -9.84 6.33 -5.55
C LYS A 123 -9.53 5.94 -7.00
N GLY A 124 -8.62 5.00 -7.23
CA GLY A 124 -8.20 4.55 -8.56
C GLY A 124 -8.95 3.31 -9.07
N VAL A 125 -10.26 3.18 -8.80
CA VAL A 125 -11.06 2.00 -9.18
C VAL A 125 -12.30 2.40 -9.96
N VAL A 126 -12.48 1.83 -11.16
CA VAL A 126 -13.67 2.00 -12.00
C VAL A 126 -14.25 0.62 -12.30
N SER A 127 -15.53 0.43 -12.00
CA SER A 127 -16.27 -0.78 -12.32
C SER A 127 -17.16 -0.54 -13.56
N LEU A 128 -16.90 -1.24 -14.62
CA LEU A 128 -17.73 -1.23 -15.82
C LEU A 128 -18.77 -2.34 -15.72
N ARG A 129 -20.06 -1.99 -15.77
CA ARG A 129 -21.18 -2.94 -15.74
C ARG A 129 -21.93 -2.92 -17.05
N ARG A 130 -22.39 -4.08 -17.48
CA ARG A 130 -23.29 -4.17 -18.64
C ARG A 130 -24.57 -3.40 -18.29
N GLN A 131 -24.94 -2.38 -19.08
CA GLN A 131 -26.30 -1.84 -19.04
C GLN A 131 -27.25 -2.92 -19.53
N LEU A 132 -28.07 -3.45 -18.63
CA LEU A 132 -29.22 -4.26 -19.04
C LEU A 132 -30.17 -3.28 -19.73
N SER A 133 -30.26 -3.36 -21.06
CA SER A 133 -31.32 -2.70 -21.81
C SER A 133 -32.65 -3.21 -21.25
N LYS A 134 -33.42 -2.32 -20.61
CA LYS A 134 -34.81 -2.61 -20.30
C LYS A 134 -35.54 -2.81 -21.66
N GLN A 135 -35.93 -4.04 -21.94
CA GLN A 135 -36.95 -4.34 -22.94
C GLN A 135 -38.32 -3.95 -22.38
#